data_788a8b86d4cc75cc7288ed8b138a0752
#
_entry.id   788a8b86d4cc75cc7288ed8b138a0752
#
_cell.length_a   1.000
_cell.length_b   1.000
_cell.length_c   1.000
_cell.angle_alpha   90.00
_cell.angle_beta   90.00
_cell.angle_gamma   90.00
#
_symmetry.space_group_name_H-M   'P 1'
#
loop_
_entity.id
_entity.type
_entity.pdbx_description
1 polymer ?
#
loop_
_entity_poly.entity_id
_entity_poly.type
_entity_poly.pdbx_seq_one_letter_code
_entity_poly.pdbx_strand_id
1 'polypeptide(L)'
;MTRVLVTGSGGPAGVAVIRSLLKRSNVEVYAADMDGWASGLYLVPADRRRIVPRGLAPEFVDTIVELCAADDIDVMFSTVDFELPSLARRREELGSTVLAAPSVETVDVTLDKFALAERVGMSARVPVTRLVGPSSAAEEWAFPIIVKPRRGAGSRGVRLINDRAALAALGDDDSLIAQELLPGDEFSVDVFADAQGVVIAAVPRTRTRVDSGVSIAGQTVRDAELESTAAAVARAIGLVGVANVQLRYDVNGVAALLEVNPRFPGALPLTIAAGVDMPSLALDLALGLPLPAHVPFRELANVRYLEDVFIDPSEILFSKNAAHVEGDE
;
A
#
# COMPACT_ATOMS: atom_id res chain seq x y z
N MET A 1 -6.72 -21.03 17.91
CA MET A 1 -6.75 -20.60 16.51
C MET A 1 -6.68 -19.09 16.50
N THR A 2 -5.79 -18.52 15.72
CA THR A 2 -5.71 -17.05 15.58
C THR A 2 -6.71 -16.58 14.54
N ARG A 3 -7.57 -15.65 14.89
CA ARG A 3 -8.59 -15.07 14.00
C ARG A 3 -8.08 -13.79 13.39
N VAL A 4 -8.02 -13.75 12.06
CA VAL A 4 -7.45 -12.63 11.32
C VAL A 4 -8.49 -12.03 10.38
N LEU A 5 -8.77 -10.73 10.54
CA LEU A 5 -9.62 -9.98 9.62
C LEU A 5 -8.77 -9.31 8.53
N VAL A 6 -9.16 -9.46 7.27
CA VAL A 6 -8.55 -8.77 6.12
C VAL A 6 -9.59 -7.89 5.45
N THR A 7 -9.41 -6.57 5.45
CA THR A 7 -10.27 -5.61 4.72
C THR A 7 -9.70 -5.30 3.33
N GLY A 8 -10.56 -4.82 2.42
CA GLY A 8 -10.22 -4.65 1.01
C GLY A 8 -9.92 -5.98 0.33
N SER A 9 -10.69 -7.01 0.71
CA SER A 9 -10.45 -8.40 0.35
C SER A 9 -10.54 -8.67 -1.16
N GLY A 10 -11.31 -7.88 -1.92
CA GLY A 10 -11.44 -8.00 -3.37
C GLY A 10 -10.26 -7.47 -4.16
N GLY A 11 -9.45 -6.60 -3.57
CA GLY A 11 -8.26 -6.06 -4.22
C GLY A 11 -7.12 -7.09 -4.34
N PRO A 12 -6.18 -6.88 -5.29
CA PRO A 12 -5.06 -7.82 -5.50
C PRO A 12 -4.22 -8.06 -4.24
N ALA A 13 -4.06 -7.07 -3.38
CA ALA A 13 -3.36 -7.18 -2.10
C ALA A 13 -4.15 -8.05 -1.12
N GLY A 14 -5.46 -7.79 -0.97
CA GLY A 14 -6.35 -8.54 -0.08
C GLY A 14 -6.40 -10.03 -0.43
N VAL A 15 -6.62 -10.34 -1.71
CA VAL A 15 -6.58 -11.73 -2.22
C VAL A 15 -5.23 -12.41 -1.90
N ALA A 16 -4.11 -11.70 -2.09
CA ALA A 16 -2.78 -12.26 -1.84
C ALA A 16 -2.54 -12.52 -0.34
N VAL A 17 -2.96 -11.59 0.53
CA VAL A 17 -2.89 -11.73 1.99
C VAL A 17 -3.73 -12.93 2.45
N ILE A 18 -5.00 -13.01 2.03
CA ILE A 18 -5.89 -14.12 2.36
C ILE A 18 -5.29 -15.46 1.92
N ARG A 19 -4.85 -15.57 0.66
CA ARG A 19 -4.25 -16.81 0.13
C ARG A 19 -2.97 -17.23 0.87
N SER A 20 -2.18 -16.27 1.35
CA SER A 20 -1.01 -16.57 2.17
C SER A 20 -1.42 -17.11 3.53
N LEU A 21 -2.31 -16.42 4.24
CA LEU A 21 -2.73 -16.77 5.60
C LEU A 21 -3.50 -18.10 5.66
N LEU A 22 -4.28 -18.43 4.63
CA LEU A 22 -4.99 -19.72 4.54
C LEU A 22 -4.05 -20.94 4.48
N LYS A 23 -2.76 -20.76 4.22
CA LYS A 23 -1.77 -21.84 4.30
C LYS A 23 -1.33 -22.16 5.72
N ARG A 24 -1.64 -21.29 6.68
CA ARG A 24 -1.30 -21.49 8.10
C ARG A 24 -2.41 -22.27 8.80
N SER A 25 -2.14 -23.47 9.24
CA SER A 25 -3.11 -24.37 9.87
C SER A 25 -3.69 -23.88 11.20
N ASN A 26 -3.02 -22.89 11.83
CA ASN A 26 -3.43 -22.29 13.10
C ASN A 26 -4.16 -20.94 12.93
N VAL A 27 -4.56 -20.56 11.70
CA VAL A 27 -5.18 -19.28 11.39
C VAL A 27 -6.58 -19.46 10.81
N GLU A 28 -7.53 -18.69 11.30
CA GLU A 28 -8.85 -18.52 10.74
C GLU A 28 -8.93 -17.14 10.10
N VAL A 29 -9.18 -17.10 8.78
CA VAL A 29 -9.25 -15.84 8.04
C VAL A 29 -10.69 -15.40 7.87
N TYR A 30 -10.97 -14.17 8.25
CA TYR A 30 -12.19 -13.42 7.97
C TYR A 30 -11.91 -12.42 6.87
N ALA A 31 -12.76 -12.35 5.87
CA ALA A 31 -12.62 -11.43 4.74
C ALA A 31 -13.72 -10.37 4.79
N ALA A 32 -13.34 -9.09 4.64
CA ALA A 32 -14.27 -7.98 4.60
C ALA A 32 -14.04 -7.09 3.37
N ASP A 33 -15.12 -6.64 2.76
CA ASP A 33 -15.10 -5.69 1.64
C ASP A 33 -16.38 -4.86 1.63
N MET A 34 -16.35 -3.72 0.94
CA MET A 34 -17.54 -2.90 0.69
C MET A 34 -18.41 -3.45 -0.44
N ASP A 35 -17.82 -4.26 -1.32
CA ASP A 35 -18.46 -4.85 -2.49
C ASP A 35 -18.75 -6.33 -2.26
N GLY A 36 -20.01 -6.72 -2.33
CA GLY A 36 -20.44 -8.11 -2.19
C GLY A 36 -19.92 -9.06 -3.29
N TRP A 37 -19.40 -8.51 -4.39
CA TRP A 37 -18.76 -9.27 -5.47
C TRP A 37 -17.25 -9.36 -5.34
N ALA A 38 -16.68 -8.84 -4.25
CA ALA A 38 -15.25 -8.88 -3.98
C ALA A 38 -14.75 -10.34 -3.89
N SER A 39 -13.86 -10.73 -4.79
CA SER A 39 -13.42 -12.13 -4.96
C SER A 39 -12.81 -12.75 -3.70
N GLY A 40 -12.11 -11.95 -2.88
CA GLY A 40 -11.52 -12.42 -1.63
C GLY A 40 -12.52 -12.89 -0.58
N LEU A 41 -13.77 -12.39 -0.61
CA LEU A 41 -14.85 -12.87 0.26
C LEU A 41 -15.11 -14.37 0.04
N TYR A 42 -14.98 -14.83 -1.19
CA TYR A 42 -15.29 -16.21 -1.59
C TYR A 42 -14.10 -17.17 -1.49
N LEU A 43 -12.96 -16.68 -0.98
CA LEU A 43 -11.82 -17.52 -0.60
C LEU A 43 -11.95 -18.07 0.82
N VAL A 44 -12.90 -17.57 1.60
CA VAL A 44 -13.15 -17.99 2.99
C VAL A 44 -14.58 -18.58 3.13
N PRO A 45 -14.84 -19.40 4.17
CA PRO A 45 -16.18 -19.93 4.47
C PRO A 45 -17.22 -18.81 4.62
N ALA A 46 -18.49 -19.13 4.33
CA ALA A 46 -19.59 -18.16 4.30
C ALA A 46 -19.79 -17.44 5.64
N ASP A 47 -19.59 -18.11 6.76
CA ASP A 47 -19.69 -17.57 8.12
C ASP A 47 -18.58 -16.57 8.46
N ARG A 48 -17.53 -16.46 7.63
CA ARG A 48 -16.37 -15.56 7.81
C ARG A 48 -16.32 -14.42 6.80
N ARG A 49 -17.38 -14.20 6.03
CA ARG A 49 -17.51 -13.12 5.04
C ARG A 49 -18.24 -11.93 5.66
N ARG A 50 -17.73 -10.71 5.47
CA ARG A 50 -18.32 -9.50 6.04
C ARG A 50 -18.43 -8.41 4.99
N ILE A 51 -19.57 -7.69 4.98
CA ILE A 51 -19.72 -6.44 4.23
C ILE A 51 -19.51 -5.28 5.19
N VAL A 52 -18.64 -4.36 4.79
CA VAL A 52 -18.29 -3.16 5.57
C VAL A 52 -18.56 -1.90 4.74
N PRO A 53 -18.74 -0.74 5.38
CA PRO A 53 -18.84 0.53 4.67
C PRO A 53 -17.56 0.86 3.90
N ARG A 54 -17.63 1.87 3.02
CA ARG A 54 -16.41 2.41 2.38
C ARG A 54 -15.46 2.96 3.45
N GLY A 55 -14.15 2.80 3.24
CA GLY A 55 -13.12 3.23 4.20
C GLY A 55 -13.13 4.73 4.56
N LEU A 56 -13.74 5.58 3.72
CA LEU A 56 -13.94 7.01 4.00
C LEU A 56 -15.31 7.32 4.62
N ALA A 57 -16.19 6.34 4.78
CA ALA A 57 -17.50 6.56 5.42
C ALA A 57 -17.32 6.80 6.92
N PRO A 58 -18.08 7.73 7.51
CA PRO A 58 -17.97 8.06 8.95
C PRO A 58 -18.14 6.84 9.86
N GLU A 59 -19.03 5.92 9.49
CA GLU A 59 -19.37 4.70 10.24
C GLU A 59 -18.36 3.55 10.05
N PHE A 60 -17.36 3.69 9.18
CA PHE A 60 -16.44 2.61 8.82
C PHE A 60 -15.73 2.03 10.04
N VAL A 61 -15.08 2.89 10.84
CA VAL A 61 -14.29 2.41 12.00
C VAL A 61 -15.19 1.81 13.08
N ASP A 62 -16.38 2.40 13.33
CA ASP A 62 -17.35 1.86 14.30
C ASP A 62 -17.78 0.45 13.88
N THR A 63 -18.10 0.25 12.59
CA THR A 63 -18.45 -1.06 12.05
C THR A 63 -17.30 -2.06 12.22
N ILE A 64 -16.05 -1.65 11.98
CA ILE A 64 -14.88 -2.52 12.16
C ILE A 64 -14.69 -2.89 13.64
N VAL A 65 -14.86 -1.95 14.56
CA VAL A 65 -14.77 -2.20 16.01
C VAL A 65 -15.82 -3.23 16.45
N GLU A 66 -17.08 -3.03 16.05
CA GLU A 66 -18.18 -3.97 16.35
C GLU A 66 -17.91 -5.36 15.80
N LEU A 67 -17.41 -5.44 14.53
CA LEU A 67 -17.09 -6.70 13.86
C LEU A 67 -15.94 -7.43 14.57
N CYS A 68 -14.86 -6.71 14.90
CA CYS A 68 -13.72 -7.28 15.59
C CYS A 68 -14.13 -7.87 16.96
N ALA A 69 -14.99 -7.17 17.69
CA ALA A 69 -15.50 -7.64 18.97
C ALA A 69 -16.45 -8.85 18.82
N ALA A 70 -17.35 -8.83 17.83
CA ALA A 70 -18.35 -9.88 17.62
C ALA A 70 -17.71 -11.21 17.13
N ASP A 71 -16.66 -11.13 16.33
CA ASP A 71 -15.97 -12.30 15.75
C ASP A 71 -14.72 -12.70 16.55
N ASP A 72 -14.44 -12.05 17.70
CA ASP A 72 -13.22 -12.25 18.53
C ASP A 72 -11.95 -12.21 17.68
N ILE A 73 -11.78 -11.16 16.86
CA ILE A 73 -10.63 -11.00 15.98
C ILE A 73 -9.36 -10.68 16.77
N ASP A 74 -8.30 -11.45 16.58
CA ASP A 74 -7.00 -11.21 17.23
C ASP A 74 -6.18 -10.18 16.49
N VAL A 75 -6.14 -10.26 15.14
CA VAL A 75 -5.33 -9.37 14.30
C VAL A 75 -6.12 -8.89 13.09
N MET A 76 -6.00 -7.62 12.78
CA MET A 76 -6.60 -7.00 11.59
C MET A 76 -5.54 -6.50 10.62
N PHE A 77 -5.72 -6.81 9.34
CA PHE A 77 -4.96 -6.24 8.21
C PHE A 77 -5.87 -5.37 7.35
N SER A 78 -5.49 -4.10 7.14
CA SER A 78 -6.07 -3.26 6.09
C SER A 78 -5.16 -3.28 4.86
N THR A 79 -5.76 -3.49 3.69
CA THR A 79 -5.03 -3.49 2.41
C THR A 79 -5.36 -2.28 1.54
N VAL A 80 -6.07 -1.29 2.10
CA VAL A 80 -6.60 -0.11 1.39
C VAL A 80 -6.04 1.18 2.00
N ASP A 81 -5.41 2.03 1.18
CA ASP A 81 -4.80 3.29 1.63
C ASP A 81 -5.81 4.22 2.33
N PHE A 82 -7.05 4.27 1.85
CA PHE A 82 -8.08 5.16 2.40
C PHE A 82 -8.63 4.74 3.77
N GLU A 83 -8.44 3.49 4.18
CA GLU A 83 -8.84 2.98 5.49
C GLU A 83 -7.82 3.32 6.57
N LEU A 84 -6.52 3.32 6.21
CA LEU A 84 -5.41 3.40 7.15
C LEU A 84 -5.44 4.63 8.06
N PRO A 85 -5.71 5.86 7.58
CA PRO A 85 -5.68 7.04 8.47
C PRO A 85 -6.69 6.99 9.60
N SER A 86 -7.93 6.56 9.32
CA SER A 86 -8.99 6.46 10.31
C SER A 86 -8.73 5.30 11.29
N LEU A 87 -8.35 4.14 10.78
CA LEU A 87 -8.00 2.98 11.60
C LEU A 87 -6.79 3.24 12.52
N ALA A 88 -5.73 3.85 11.97
CA ALA A 88 -4.53 4.14 12.74
C ALA A 88 -4.80 5.12 13.88
N ARG A 89 -5.63 6.16 13.65
CA ARG A 89 -6.01 7.15 14.69
C ARG A 89 -6.90 6.57 15.78
N ARG A 90 -7.75 5.60 15.43
CA ARG A 90 -8.71 4.97 16.35
C ARG A 90 -8.30 3.54 16.74
N ARG A 91 -6.99 3.23 16.62
CA ARG A 91 -6.42 1.90 16.90
C ARG A 91 -6.81 1.35 18.26
N GLU A 92 -6.84 2.19 19.30
CA GLU A 92 -7.14 1.79 20.66
C GLU A 92 -8.62 1.35 20.84
N GLU A 93 -9.50 1.81 19.96
CA GLU A 93 -10.92 1.43 19.98
C GLU A 93 -11.17 0.00 19.52
N LEU A 94 -10.21 -0.62 18.83
CA LEU A 94 -10.27 -2.04 18.45
C LEU A 94 -10.15 -3.01 19.64
N GLY A 95 -9.94 -2.50 20.85
CA GLY A 95 -9.88 -3.30 22.07
C GLY A 95 -8.69 -4.26 22.08
N SER A 96 -8.95 -5.57 22.11
CA SER A 96 -7.92 -6.61 22.08
C SER A 96 -7.38 -6.92 20.68
N THR A 97 -8.05 -6.45 19.63
CA THR A 97 -7.61 -6.69 18.25
C THR A 97 -6.38 -5.85 17.91
N VAL A 98 -5.32 -6.49 17.46
CA VAL A 98 -4.10 -5.79 17.01
C VAL A 98 -4.26 -5.33 15.57
N LEU A 99 -4.24 -4.03 15.32
CA LEU A 99 -4.14 -3.48 13.96
C LEU A 99 -2.70 -3.63 13.46
N ALA A 100 -2.46 -4.55 12.54
CA ALA A 100 -1.17 -4.77 11.89
C ALA A 100 -0.94 -3.74 10.76
N ALA A 101 -0.79 -2.48 11.14
CA ALA A 101 -0.51 -1.35 10.26
C ALA A 101 0.52 -0.43 10.94
N PRO A 102 1.27 0.38 10.15
CA PRO A 102 2.21 1.35 10.70
C PRO A 102 1.56 2.36 11.66
N SER A 103 2.37 3.14 12.35
CA SER A 103 1.91 4.20 13.25
C SER A 103 1.13 5.29 12.51
N VAL A 104 0.34 6.07 13.24
CA VAL A 104 -0.37 7.25 12.68
C VAL A 104 0.62 8.18 11.98
N GLU A 105 1.77 8.45 12.60
CA GLU A 105 2.79 9.33 12.06
C GLU A 105 3.34 8.79 10.73
N THR A 106 3.66 7.50 10.66
CA THR A 106 4.13 6.85 9.42
C THR A 106 3.06 6.92 8.33
N VAL A 107 1.80 6.63 8.66
CA VAL A 107 0.68 6.71 7.72
C VAL A 107 0.49 8.14 7.20
N ASP A 108 0.45 9.13 8.08
CA ASP A 108 0.23 10.54 7.70
C ASP A 108 1.35 11.07 6.79
N VAL A 109 2.61 10.75 7.11
CA VAL A 109 3.77 11.15 6.31
C VAL A 109 3.77 10.46 4.94
N THR A 110 3.49 9.18 4.87
CA THR A 110 3.59 8.41 3.61
C THR A 110 2.46 8.72 2.63
N LEU A 111 1.28 9.08 3.13
CA LEU A 111 0.14 9.46 2.29
C LEU A 111 0.16 10.93 1.84
N ASP A 112 1.17 11.70 2.25
CA ASP A 112 1.42 13.07 1.83
C ASP A 112 2.77 13.17 1.13
N LYS A 113 2.78 13.25 -0.21
CA LYS A 113 4.01 13.20 -1.02
C LYS A 113 4.97 14.35 -0.74
N PHE A 114 4.46 15.52 -0.31
CA PHE A 114 5.30 16.64 0.09
C PHE A 114 5.96 16.38 1.45
N ALA A 115 5.17 15.98 2.44
CA ALA A 115 5.70 15.65 3.77
C ALA A 115 6.68 14.48 3.73
N LEU A 116 6.42 13.49 2.87
CA LEU A 116 7.32 12.35 2.64
C LEU A 116 8.66 12.81 2.06
N ALA A 117 8.64 13.70 1.05
CA ALA A 117 9.84 14.26 0.45
C ALA A 117 10.69 15.02 1.48
N GLU A 118 10.07 15.86 2.31
CA GLU A 118 10.74 16.58 3.39
C GLU A 118 11.35 15.62 4.45
N ARG A 119 10.56 14.61 4.87
CA ARG A 119 11.00 13.64 5.89
C ARG A 119 12.20 12.81 5.43
N VAL A 120 12.23 12.39 4.18
CA VAL A 120 13.22 11.45 3.63
C VAL A 120 14.44 12.18 3.05
N GLY A 121 14.34 13.44 2.69
CA GLY A 121 15.34 14.17 1.90
C GLY A 121 16.78 14.17 2.43
N MET A 122 16.99 13.95 3.74
CA MET A 122 18.32 13.80 4.34
C MET A 122 18.83 12.34 4.37
N SER A 123 17.96 11.37 4.11
CA SER A 123 18.26 9.93 4.27
C SER A 123 18.41 9.19 2.95
N ALA A 124 17.74 9.70 1.90
CA ALA A 124 17.78 9.13 0.54
C ALA A 124 17.55 10.24 -0.50
N ARG A 125 17.92 9.96 -1.76
CA ARG A 125 17.64 10.85 -2.89
C ARG A 125 16.12 10.99 -3.08
N VAL A 126 15.65 12.23 -3.08
CA VAL A 126 14.26 12.60 -3.36
C VAL A 126 14.28 13.60 -4.53
N PRO A 127 13.39 13.47 -5.53
CA PRO A 127 13.30 14.47 -6.59
C PRO A 127 12.94 15.83 -5.99
N VAL A 128 13.49 16.91 -6.55
CA VAL A 128 13.11 18.27 -6.13
C VAL A 128 11.60 18.39 -6.12
N THR A 129 11.02 18.75 -4.98
CA THR A 129 9.56 18.76 -4.77
C THR A 129 9.17 20.08 -4.11
N ARG A 130 8.17 20.76 -4.67
CA ARG A 130 7.61 22.01 -4.12
C ARG A 130 6.08 21.96 -4.19
N LEU A 131 5.42 22.63 -3.26
CA LEU A 131 3.98 22.91 -3.40
C LEU A 131 3.77 23.84 -4.59
N VAL A 132 2.70 23.61 -5.36
CA VAL A 132 2.35 24.51 -6.48
C VAL A 132 1.95 25.89 -5.90
N GLY A 133 2.62 26.95 -6.38
CA GLY A 133 2.46 28.30 -5.86
C GLY A 133 3.80 29.05 -5.80
N PRO A 134 3.99 29.96 -4.85
CA PRO A 134 5.19 30.80 -4.77
C PRO A 134 6.50 30.00 -4.70
N SER A 135 6.53 28.88 -3.96
CA SER A 135 7.73 28.06 -3.82
C SER A 135 8.12 27.34 -5.11
N SER A 136 7.14 26.85 -5.88
CA SER A 136 7.42 26.22 -7.18
C SER A 136 7.74 27.27 -8.25
N ALA A 137 7.18 28.47 -8.16
CA ALA A 137 7.48 29.57 -9.08
C ALA A 137 8.91 30.09 -8.91
N ALA A 138 9.45 30.06 -7.68
CA ALA A 138 10.81 30.49 -7.36
C ALA A 138 11.90 29.45 -7.68
N GLU A 139 11.53 28.18 -7.87
CA GLU A 139 12.46 27.10 -8.14
C GLU A 139 13.03 27.17 -9.57
N GLU A 140 14.31 26.81 -9.71
CA GLU A 140 14.97 26.66 -11.02
C GLU A 140 14.73 25.24 -11.56
N TRP A 141 13.66 25.07 -12.33
CA TRP A 141 13.28 23.79 -12.91
C TRP A 141 14.03 23.47 -14.20
N ALA A 142 14.50 22.24 -14.29
CA ALA A 142 14.85 21.59 -15.56
C ALA A 142 13.58 20.99 -16.19
N PHE A 143 12.88 21.74 -17.04
CA PHE A 143 11.68 21.25 -17.71
C PHE A 143 11.97 20.15 -18.73
N PRO A 144 11.01 19.18 -18.94
CA PRO A 144 9.68 19.12 -18.32
C PRO A 144 9.72 18.62 -16.88
N ILE A 145 8.70 19.00 -16.09
CA ILE A 145 8.49 18.56 -14.72
C ILE A 145 7.15 17.83 -14.57
N ILE A 146 6.95 17.16 -13.45
CA ILE A 146 5.67 16.54 -13.08
C ILE A 146 4.90 17.43 -12.13
N VAL A 147 3.61 17.62 -12.38
CA VAL A 147 2.64 18.12 -11.39
C VAL A 147 1.64 17.02 -11.10
N LYS A 148 1.41 16.78 -9.80
CA LYS A 148 0.51 15.73 -9.35
C LYS A 148 -0.16 16.10 -8.03
N PRO A 149 -1.32 15.47 -7.67
CA PRO A 149 -1.91 15.64 -6.36
C PRO A 149 -0.91 15.28 -5.25
N ARG A 150 -0.84 16.14 -4.24
CA ARG A 150 -0.06 15.93 -3.01
C ARG A 150 -0.51 14.66 -2.30
N ARG A 151 -1.83 14.41 -2.27
CA ARG A 151 -2.46 13.20 -1.72
C ARG A 151 -3.23 12.47 -2.81
N GLY A 152 -3.25 11.14 -2.79
CA GLY A 152 -3.94 10.31 -3.77
C GLY A 152 -3.06 9.17 -4.29
N ALA A 153 -3.68 8.27 -5.04
CA ALA A 153 -3.08 7.03 -5.53
C ALA A 153 -3.45 6.76 -7.00
N GLY A 154 -2.79 5.78 -7.63
CA GLY A 154 -3.15 5.26 -8.94
C GLY A 154 -2.81 6.20 -10.11
N SER A 155 -1.80 7.06 -9.98
CA SER A 155 -1.35 8.01 -11.02
C SER A 155 -2.43 8.99 -11.51
N ARG A 156 -3.55 9.13 -10.79
CA ARG A 156 -4.63 10.05 -11.14
C ARG A 156 -4.17 11.49 -10.96
N GLY A 157 -4.47 12.34 -11.95
CA GLY A 157 -4.14 13.77 -11.91
C GLY A 157 -2.65 14.10 -12.13
N VAL A 158 -1.84 13.13 -12.55
CA VAL A 158 -0.44 13.37 -12.93
C VAL A 158 -0.38 14.07 -14.28
N ARG A 159 0.36 15.18 -14.36
CA ARG A 159 0.52 15.99 -15.58
C ARG A 159 1.98 16.29 -15.82
N LEU A 160 2.38 16.30 -17.10
CA LEU A 160 3.67 16.79 -17.54
C LEU A 160 3.56 18.30 -17.83
N ILE A 161 4.42 19.09 -17.26
CA ILE A 161 4.48 20.55 -17.45
C ILE A 161 5.78 20.86 -18.18
N ASN A 162 5.66 21.48 -19.36
CA ASN A 162 6.78 21.64 -20.27
C ASN A 162 7.55 22.96 -20.10
N ASP A 163 6.96 23.96 -19.44
CA ASP A 163 7.58 25.27 -19.27
C ASP A 163 7.04 26.02 -18.05
N ARG A 164 7.70 27.12 -17.73
CA ARG A 164 7.38 27.99 -16.59
C ARG A 164 6.01 28.66 -16.73
N ALA A 165 5.58 28.99 -17.93
CA ALA A 165 4.28 29.65 -18.16
C ALA A 165 3.13 28.68 -17.83
N ALA A 166 3.23 27.44 -18.27
CA ALA A 166 2.27 26.38 -17.93
C ALA A 166 2.23 26.09 -16.43
N LEU A 167 3.37 26.11 -15.73
CA LEU A 167 3.41 25.97 -14.28
C LEU A 167 2.71 27.16 -13.58
N ALA A 168 3.02 28.38 -14.00
CA ALA A 168 2.42 29.60 -13.45
C ALA A 168 0.90 29.67 -13.67
N ALA A 169 0.40 29.12 -14.76
CA ALA A 169 -1.03 29.08 -15.08
C ALA A 169 -1.85 28.20 -14.09
N LEU A 170 -1.20 27.35 -13.28
CA LEU A 170 -1.87 26.56 -12.24
C LEU A 170 -2.27 27.40 -11.02
N GLY A 171 -1.67 28.60 -10.87
CA GLY A 171 -1.93 29.48 -9.72
C GLY A 171 -1.29 28.98 -8.43
N ASP A 172 -1.96 29.25 -7.31
CA ASP A 172 -1.55 28.84 -5.96
C ASP A 172 -2.50 27.73 -5.49
N ASP A 173 -1.98 26.50 -5.44
CA ASP A 173 -2.76 25.28 -5.09
C ASP A 173 -1.87 24.30 -4.31
N ASP A 174 -1.93 24.35 -2.99
CA ASP A 174 -1.16 23.49 -2.08
C ASP A 174 -1.64 22.03 -2.04
N SER A 175 -2.76 21.71 -2.70
CA SER A 175 -3.20 20.34 -2.94
C SER A 175 -2.38 19.62 -4.03
N LEU A 176 -1.58 20.38 -4.79
CA LEU A 176 -0.69 19.91 -5.84
C LEU A 176 0.78 20.08 -5.46
N ILE A 177 1.61 19.19 -5.96
CA ILE A 177 3.07 19.32 -5.93
C ILE A 177 3.63 19.39 -7.35
N ALA A 178 4.63 20.26 -7.51
CA ALA A 178 5.53 20.28 -8.67
C ALA A 178 6.78 19.48 -8.30
N GLN A 179 7.20 18.56 -9.17
CA GLN A 179 8.29 17.63 -8.88
C GLN A 179 9.19 17.45 -10.11
N GLU A 180 10.50 17.35 -9.87
CA GLU A 180 11.50 16.97 -10.87
C GLU A 180 11.08 15.68 -11.59
N LEU A 181 11.22 15.66 -12.92
CA LEU A 181 11.00 14.47 -13.73
C LEU A 181 12.22 13.54 -13.65
N LEU A 182 12.00 12.32 -13.18
CA LEU A 182 13.01 11.27 -13.18
C LEU A 182 12.90 10.44 -14.47
N PRO A 183 13.96 10.36 -15.31
CA PRO A 183 13.86 9.75 -16.64
C PRO A 183 14.05 8.23 -16.65
N GLY A 184 14.65 7.65 -15.60
CA GLY A 184 15.04 6.25 -15.56
C GLY A 184 13.89 5.29 -15.29
N ASP A 185 14.20 4.01 -15.12
CA ASP A 185 13.24 2.95 -14.84
C ASP A 185 12.65 3.05 -13.44
N GLU A 186 11.39 2.65 -13.31
CA GLU A 186 10.63 2.61 -12.06
C GLU A 186 10.62 1.21 -11.46
N PHE A 187 10.87 1.16 -10.15
CA PHE A 187 10.87 -0.05 -9.36
C PHE A 187 9.93 0.09 -8.15
N SER A 188 9.39 -1.04 -7.73
CA SER A 188 8.71 -1.17 -6.44
C SER A 188 9.56 -2.04 -5.54
N VAL A 189 9.87 -1.58 -4.34
CA VAL A 189 10.58 -2.37 -3.32
C VAL A 189 9.60 -2.68 -2.19
N ASP A 190 9.29 -3.96 -2.01
CA ASP A 190 8.48 -4.40 -0.89
C ASP A 190 9.37 -4.53 0.33
N VAL A 191 9.06 -3.79 1.40
CA VAL A 191 9.88 -3.70 2.61
C VAL A 191 9.12 -4.25 3.79
N PHE A 192 9.82 -5.00 4.64
CA PHE A 192 9.32 -5.41 5.94
C PHE A 192 10.31 -5.00 7.03
N ALA A 193 9.82 -4.29 8.05
CA ALA A 193 10.58 -3.90 9.22
C ALA A 193 10.01 -4.54 10.50
N ASP A 194 10.89 -4.95 11.41
CA ASP A 194 10.51 -5.52 12.70
C ASP A 194 9.99 -4.45 13.69
N ALA A 195 9.70 -4.86 14.93
CA ALA A 195 9.19 -3.98 15.98
C ALA A 195 10.19 -2.87 16.39
N GLN A 196 11.47 -3.03 16.10
CA GLN A 196 12.52 -2.04 16.35
C GLN A 196 12.78 -1.15 15.13
N GLY A 197 12.03 -1.33 14.02
CA GLY A 197 12.23 -0.61 12.76
C GLY A 197 13.45 -1.12 11.96
N VAL A 198 13.99 -2.30 12.31
CA VAL A 198 15.06 -2.93 11.52
C VAL A 198 14.45 -3.60 10.30
N VAL A 199 14.91 -3.21 9.12
CA VAL A 199 14.47 -3.83 7.87
C VAL A 199 15.05 -5.23 7.75
N ILE A 200 14.20 -6.24 7.78
CA ILE A 200 14.57 -7.66 7.66
C ILE A 200 14.36 -8.23 6.27
N ALA A 201 13.59 -7.52 5.43
CA ALA A 201 13.43 -7.84 4.01
C ALA A 201 13.23 -6.56 3.19
N ALA A 202 13.89 -6.49 2.02
CA ALA A 202 13.66 -5.50 0.98
C ALA A 202 13.74 -6.22 -0.37
N VAL A 203 12.64 -6.21 -1.14
CA VAL A 203 12.50 -7.01 -2.37
C VAL A 203 12.21 -6.09 -3.55
N PRO A 204 13.24 -5.66 -4.31
CA PRO A 204 13.06 -4.85 -5.50
C PRO A 204 12.37 -5.65 -6.61
N ARG A 205 11.42 -5.01 -7.29
CA ARG A 205 10.68 -5.59 -8.41
C ARG A 205 10.57 -4.59 -9.56
N THR A 206 10.72 -5.09 -10.78
CA THR A 206 10.40 -4.31 -11.98
C THR A 206 8.90 -4.13 -12.12
N ARG A 207 8.51 -3.09 -12.86
CA ARG A 207 7.12 -2.78 -13.23
C ARG A 207 6.96 -2.92 -14.75
N THR A 208 7.19 -4.14 -15.27
CA THR A 208 7.25 -4.40 -16.73
C THR A 208 5.91 -4.14 -17.42
N ARG A 209 4.80 -4.52 -16.77
CA ARG A 209 3.44 -4.18 -17.23
C ARG A 209 2.61 -3.76 -16.03
N VAL A 210 1.96 -2.62 -16.16
CA VAL A 210 1.11 -2.03 -15.12
C VAL A 210 -0.31 -1.88 -15.65
N ASP A 211 -1.29 -2.26 -14.86
CA ASP A 211 -2.70 -2.01 -15.10
C ASP A 211 -3.31 -1.37 -13.85
N SER A 212 -4.00 -0.25 -14.04
CA SER A 212 -4.67 0.52 -12.96
C SER A 212 -3.77 0.74 -11.73
N GLY A 213 -2.47 1.02 -11.96
CA GLY A 213 -1.47 1.23 -10.90
C GLY A 213 -0.87 -0.05 -10.31
N VAL A 214 -1.39 -1.23 -10.64
CA VAL A 214 -0.88 -2.53 -10.16
C VAL A 214 0.04 -3.17 -11.18
N SER A 215 1.24 -3.61 -10.77
CA SER A 215 2.11 -4.41 -11.63
C SER A 215 1.51 -5.80 -11.84
N ILE A 216 1.19 -6.13 -13.10
CA ILE A 216 0.63 -7.42 -13.51
C ILE A 216 1.65 -8.36 -14.15
N ALA A 217 2.80 -7.84 -14.56
CA ALA A 217 3.97 -8.62 -14.96
C ALA A 217 5.24 -7.89 -14.50
N GLY A 218 6.21 -8.63 -14.02
CA GLY A 218 7.49 -8.11 -13.54
C GLY A 218 8.38 -9.22 -13.03
N GLN A 219 9.51 -8.83 -12.46
CA GLN A 219 10.44 -9.77 -11.84
C GLN A 219 11.06 -9.15 -10.59
N THR A 220 11.42 -9.98 -9.62
CA THR A 220 12.31 -9.56 -8.54
C THR A 220 13.73 -9.45 -9.08
N VAL A 221 14.46 -8.44 -8.62
CA VAL A 221 15.84 -8.17 -9.05
C VAL A 221 16.72 -7.93 -7.84
N ARG A 222 17.98 -8.44 -7.89
CA ARG A 222 18.97 -8.10 -6.88
C ARG A 222 19.66 -6.81 -7.29
N ASP A 223 19.39 -5.79 -6.50
CA ASP A 223 19.93 -4.45 -6.69
C ASP A 223 20.20 -3.83 -5.33
N ALA A 224 21.47 -3.80 -4.96
CA ALA A 224 21.90 -3.33 -3.64
C ALA A 224 21.57 -1.84 -3.39
N GLU A 225 21.52 -1.02 -4.44
CA GLU A 225 21.16 0.37 -4.33
C GLU A 225 19.66 0.53 -4.04
N LEU A 226 18.80 -0.18 -4.77
CA LEU A 226 17.36 -0.19 -4.52
C LEU A 226 17.03 -0.73 -3.12
N GLU A 227 17.68 -1.83 -2.69
CA GLU A 227 17.50 -2.44 -1.38
C GLU A 227 17.93 -1.47 -0.27
N SER A 228 19.13 -0.86 -0.37
CA SER A 228 19.65 0.06 0.63
C SER A 228 18.87 1.38 0.71
N THR A 229 18.47 1.92 -0.46
CA THR A 229 17.66 3.15 -0.53
C THR A 229 16.28 2.92 0.09
N ALA A 230 15.60 1.82 -0.24
CA ALA A 230 14.31 1.50 0.35
C ALA A 230 14.42 1.28 1.88
N ALA A 231 15.50 0.65 2.36
CA ALA A 231 15.75 0.50 3.78
C ALA A 231 16.03 1.83 4.48
N ALA A 232 16.72 2.78 3.82
CA ALA A 232 16.94 4.12 4.35
C ALA A 232 15.62 4.91 4.43
N VAL A 233 14.76 4.81 3.41
CA VAL A 233 13.41 5.39 3.41
C VAL A 233 12.58 4.82 4.56
N ALA A 234 12.54 3.48 4.71
CA ALA A 234 11.79 2.81 5.77
C ALA A 234 12.19 3.29 7.17
N ARG A 235 13.50 3.41 7.42
CA ARG A 235 14.02 3.97 8.69
C ARG A 235 13.62 5.44 8.89
N ALA A 236 13.71 6.27 7.85
CA ALA A 236 13.40 7.69 7.94
C ALA A 236 11.92 7.97 8.29
N ILE A 237 11.01 7.10 7.83
CA ILE A 237 9.57 7.21 8.14
C ILE A 237 9.17 6.45 9.41
N GLY A 238 10.09 5.77 10.08
CA GLY A 238 9.80 4.98 11.29
C GLY A 238 8.91 3.77 10.98
N LEU A 239 9.15 3.08 9.85
CA LEU A 239 8.34 1.93 9.45
C LEU A 239 8.47 0.78 10.45
N VAL A 240 7.31 0.25 10.86
CA VAL A 240 7.14 -1.07 11.50
C VAL A 240 6.11 -1.84 10.67
N GLY A 241 6.42 -3.08 10.32
CA GLY A 241 5.58 -3.91 9.44
C GLY A 241 5.89 -3.70 7.96
N VAL A 242 4.86 -3.64 7.13
CA VAL A 242 4.94 -3.69 5.66
C VAL A 242 4.79 -2.32 5.04
N ALA A 243 5.61 -2.03 4.03
CA ALA A 243 5.38 -0.95 3.07
C ALA A 243 5.87 -1.33 1.67
N ASN A 244 5.32 -0.65 0.67
CA ASN A 244 5.82 -0.69 -0.70
C ASN A 244 6.44 0.67 -1.03
N VAL A 245 7.76 0.70 -1.21
CA VAL A 245 8.56 1.88 -1.57
C VAL A 245 8.71 1.90 -3.09
N GLN A 246 8.27 2.98 -3.74
CA GLN A 246 8.46 3.16 -5.18
C GLN A 246 9.65 4.07 -5.42
N LEU A 247 10.59 3.58 -6.20
CA LEU A 247 11.82 4.26 -6.56
C LEU A 247 11.93 4.40 -8.08
N ARG A 248 12.63 5.44 -8.52
CA ARG A 248 12.96 5.62 -9.93
C ARG A 248 14.38 6.13 -10.06
N TYR A 249 15.10 5.65 -11.06
CA TYR A 249 16.44 6.15 -11.31
C TYR A 249 16.41 7.57 -11.89
N ASP A 250 17.28 8.43 -11.37
CA ASP A 250 17.48 9.77 -11.93
C ASP A 250 18.42 9.75 -13.13
N VAL A 251 18.75 10.93 -13.69
CA VAL A 251 19.62 11.08 -14.85
C VAL A 251 21.06 10.60 -14.60
N ASN A 252 21.48 10.50 -13.35
CA ASN A 252 22.81 10.01 -12.95
C ASN A 252 22.81 8.53 -12.59
N GLY A 253 21.68 7.84 -12.73
CA GLY A 253 21.52 6.46 -12.34
C GLY A 253 21.41 6.25 -10.82
N VAL A 254 21.00 7.27 -10.05
CA VAL A 254 20.78 7.18 -8.61
C VAL A 254 19.31 6.91 -8.33
N ALA A 255 19.03 5.92 -7.48
CA ALA A 255 17.68 5.57 -7.10
C ALA A 255 17.05 6.68 -6.23
N ALA A 256 15.96 7.28 -6.68
CA ALA A 256 15.24 8.36 -6.02
C ALA A 256 13.82 7.95 -5.63
N LEU A 257 13.34 8.44 -4.49
CA LEU A 257 12.02 8.13 -3.95
C LEU A 257 10.90 8.80 -4.74
N LEU A 258 9.88 8.04 -5.14
CA LEU A 258 8.65 8.56 -5.74
C LEU A 258 7.51 8.63 -4.73
N GLU A 259 7.23 7.53 -4.03
CA GLU A 259 6.16 7.41 -3.03
C GLU A 259 6.36 6.17 -2.15
N VAL A 260 5.65 6.14 -1.04
CA VAL A 260 5.54 4.97 -0.15
C VAL A 260 4.07 4.66 0.06
N ASN A 261 3.70 3.39 -0.14
CA ASN A 261 2.38 2.88 0.21
C ASN A 261 2.52 2.05 1.51
N PRO A 262 1.99 2.52 2.65
CA PRO A 262 2.22 1.90 3.97
C PRO A 262 1.31 0.67 4.20
N ARG A 263 1.27 -0.23 3.23
CA ARG A 263 0.44 -1.45 3.19
C ARG A 263 1.01 -2.51 2.27
N PHE A 264 0.34 -3.65 2.25
CA PHE A 264 0.63 -4.71 1.29
C PHE A 264 0.44 -4.25 -0.16
N PRO A 265 1.39 -4.54 -1.07
CA PRO A 265 1.31 -4.16 -2.48
C PRO A 265 0.41 -5.08 -3.29
N GLY A 266 -0.18 -4.57 -4.37
CA GLY A 266 -1.00 -5.39 -5.28
C GLY A 266 -0.21 -6.49 -6.04
N ALA A 267 1.12 -6.37 -6.13
CA ALA A 267 1.99 -7.39 -6.73
C ALA A 267 2.65 -8.31 -5.68
N LEU A 268 2.14 -8.34 -4.47
CA LEU A 268 2.59 -9.19 -3.35
C LEU A 268 2.80 -10.68 -3.69
N PRO A 269 1.99 -11.32 -4.58
CA PRO A 269 2.22 -12.73 -4.93
C PRO A 269 3.63 -13.04 -5.44
N LEU A 270 4.26 -12.10 -6.15
CA LEU A 270 5.63 -12.27 -6.63
C LEU A 270 6.64 -12.30 -5.48
N THR A 271 6.50 -11.38 -4.53
CA THR A 271 7.35 -11.28 -3.33
C THR A 271 7.22 -12.53 -2.44
N ILE A 272 5.98 -13.03 -2.24
CA ILE A 272 5.74 -14.28 -1.52
C ILE A 272 6.40 -15.46 -2.25
N ALA A 273 6.21 -15.58 -3.57
CA ALA A 273 6.80 -16.65 -4.36
C ALA A 273 8.34 -16.56 -4.40
N ALA A 274 8.91 -15.36 -4.32
CA ALA A 274 10.34 -15.14 -4.22
C ALA A 274 10.95 -15.57 -2.88
N GLY A 275 10.12 -15.88 -1.87
CA GLY A 275 10.55 -16.41 -0.57
C GLY A 275 10.25 -15.51 0.64
N VAL A 276 9.67 -14.31 0.41
CA VAL A 276 9.34 -13.38 1.49
C VAL A 276 7.82 -13.33 1.70
N ASP A 277 7.33 -14.16 2.61
CA ASP A 277 5.90 -14.22 2.98
C ASP A 277 5.56 -13.11 3.97
N MET A 278 5.40 -11.87 3.46
CA MET A 278 5.13 -10.70 4.27
C MET A 278 3.83 -10.79 5.11
N PRO A 279 2.71 -11.39 4.63
CA PRO A 279 1.55 -11.60 5.48
C PRO A 279 1.83 -12.45 6.72
N SER A 280 2.60 -13.53 6.57
CA SER A 280 2.99 -14.38 7.71
C SER A 280 3.92 -13.64 8.66
N LEU A 281 4.91 -12.89 8.16
CA LEU A 281 5.79 -12.06 8.98
C LEU A 281 5.00 -10.97 9.74
N ALA A 282 4.03 -10.33 9.08
CA ALA A 282 3.22 -9.29 9.71
C ALA A 282 2.28 -9.87 10.79
N LEU A 283 1.77 -11.08 10.58
CA LEU A 283 0.99 -11.78 11.60
C LEU A 283 1.88 -12.16 12.81
N ASP A 284 3.06 -12.70 12.54
CA ASP A 284 4.00 -13.06 13.62
C ASP A 284 4.45 -11.81 14.42
N LEU A 285 4.70 -10.68 13.73
CA LEU A 285 4.98 -9.40 14.36
C LEU A 285 3.81 -8.93 15.25
N ALA A 286 2.59 -8.98 14.76
CA ALA A 286 1.38 -8.55 15.49
C ALA A 286 1.12 -9.41 16.74
N LEU A 287 1.48 -10.69 16.67
CA LEU A 287 1.35 -11.65 17.79
C LEU A 287 2.56 -11.61 18.75
N GLY A 288 3.55 -10.76 18.52
CA GLY A 288 4.78 -10.72 19.33
C GLY A 288 5.64 -11.97 19.21
N LEU A 289 5.50 -12.74 18.12
CA LEU A 289 6.29 -13.94 17.86
C LEU A 289 7.68 -13.58 17.33
N PRO A 290 8.69 -14.45 17.54
CA PRO A 290 10.05 -14.21 17.04
C PRO A 290 10.07 -14.08 15.51
N LEU A 291 10.79 -13.08 15.01
CA LEU A 291 11.06 -12.87 13.60
C LEU A 291 12.49 -13.25 13.25
N PRO A 292 12.78 -13.71 12.02
CA PRO A 292 14.15 -13.92 11.56
C PRO A 292 14.88 -12.56 11.45
N ALA A 293 16.20 -12.56 11.65
CA ALA A 293 17.02 -11.35 11.51
C ALA A 293 17.09 -10.84 10.05
N HIS A 294 16.91 -11.74 9.08
CA HIS A 294 16.90 -11.42 7.65
C HIS A 294 16.14 -12.49 6.89
N VAL A 295 15.37 -12.06 5.87
CA VAL A 295 14.63 -12.95 4.96
C VAL A 295 15.16 -12.75 3.55
N PRO A 296 15.95 -13.70 3.00
CA PRO A 296 16.47 -13.60 1.65
C PRO A 296 15.36 -13.87 0.63
N PHE A 297 15.48 -13.25 -0.54
CA PHE A 297 14.61 -13.54 -1.67
C PHE A 297 15.41 -14.14 -2.85
N ARG A 298 14.73 -14.78 -3.78
CA ARG A 298 15.27 -15.24 -5.05
C ARG A 298 14.74 -14.39 -6.20
N GLU A 299 15.51 -14.30 -7.28
CA GLU A 299 15.02 -13.68 -8.52
C GLU A 299 14.01 -14.60 -9.19
N LEU A 300 12.86 -14.03 -9.52
CA LEU A 300 11.71 -14.73 -10.08
C LEU A 300 10.89 -13.75 -10.91
N ALA A 301 10.42 -14.18 -12.07
CA ALA A 301 9.47 -13.43 -12.88
C ALA A 301 8.06 -13.97 -12.70
N ASN A 302 7.05 -13.09 -12.85
CA ASN A 302 5.65 -13.48 -12.88
C ASN A 302 4.91 -12.90 -14.08
N VAL A 303 3.94 -13.66 -14.54
CA VAL A 303 2.83 -13.19 -15.38
C VAL A 303 1.53 -13.50 -14.65
N ARG A 304 0.59 -12.55 -14.65
CA ARG A 304 -0.70 -12.73 -13.99
C ARG A 304 -1.73 -13.20 -14.99
N TYR A 305 -2.58 -14.12 -14.58
CA TYR A 305 -3.79 -14.54 -15.29
C TYR A 305 -5.02 -14.38 -14.39
N LEU A 306 -6.19 -14.35 -14.98
CA LEU A 306 -7.46 -14.35 -14.25
C LEU A 306 -7.82 -15.78 -13.86
N GLU A 307 -8.39 -15.93 -12.68
CA GLU A 307 -8.91 -17.19 -12.15
C GLU A 307 -10.31 -16.93 -11.58
N ASP A 308 -11.26 -17.79 -11.91
CA ASP A 308 -12.64 -17.65 -11.50
C ASP A 308 -12.94 -18.47 -10.24
N VAL A 309 -13.81 -17.94 -9.39
CA VAL A 309 -14.41 -18.67 -8.26
C VAL A 309 -15.89 -18.84 -8.58
N PHE A 310 -16.36 -20.09 -8.63
CA PHE A 310 -17.77 -20.41 -8.88
C PHE A 310 -18.48 -20.65 -7.56
N ILE A 311 -19.58 -19.94 -7.34
CA ILE A 311 -20.38 -20.00 -6.11
C ILE A 311 -21.85 -20.02 -6.46
N ASP A 312 -22.70 -20.51 -5.54
CA ASP A 312 -24.14 -20.42 -5.71
C ASP A 312 -24.57 -18.93 -5.69
N PRO A 313 -25.44 -18.48 -6.62
CA PRO A 313 -25.91 -17.10 -6.63
C PRO A 313 -26.54 -16.62 -5.31
N SER A 314 -27.11 -17.52 -4.53
CA SER A 314 -27.67 -17.21 -3.22
C SER A 314 -26.62 -16.91 -2.13
N GLU A 315 -25.36 -17.25 -2.38
CA GLU A 315 -24.23 -16.93 -1.48
C GLU A 315 -23.64 -15.54 -1.70
N ILE A 316 -24.03 -14.84 -2.77
CA ILE A 316 -23.56 -13.47 -3.02
C ILE A 316 -24.07 -12.55 -1.92
N LEU A 317 -23.14 -11.84 -1.28
CA LEU A 317 -23.47 -10.90 -0.25
C LEU A 317 -23.95 -9.58 -0.89
N PHE A 318 -25.08 -9.07 -0.43
CA PHE A 318 -25.57 -7.76 -0.87
C PHE A 318 -25.23 -6.72 0.20
N SER A 319 -24.65 -5.59 -0.20
CA SER A 319 -24.53 -4.46 0.68
C SER A 319 -25.93 -3.94 0.99
N LYS A 320 -26.25 -3.69 2.26
CA LYS A 320 -27.55 -3.07 2.65
C LYS A 320 -27.76 -1.67 2.04
N ASN A 321 -26.72 -1.09 1.41
CA ASN A 321 -26.69 0.23 0.80
C ASN A 321 -26.53 0.21 -0.72
N ALA A 322 -26.76 -0.90 -1.41
CA ALA A 322 -26.78 -0.97 -2.87
C ALA A 322 -28.10 -0.40 -3.43
N ALA A 323 -28.48 0.81 -3.01
CA ALA A 323 -29.42 1.64 -3.73
C ALA A 323 -28.61 2.50 -4.71
N HIS A 324 -28.69 2.15 -6.01
CA HIS A 324 -28.32 2.94 -7.17
C HIS A 324 -26.89 3.53 -7.22
N VAL A 325 -25.99 2.78 -7.84
CA VAL A 325 -24.98 3.38 -8.72
C VAL A 325 -25.44 3.11 -10.15
N GLU A 326 -26.41 3.90 -10.61
CA GLU A 326 -26.60 4.14 -12.03
C GLU A 326 -25.60 5.25 -12.42
N GLY A 327 -24.71 4.92 -13.34
CA GLY A 327 -24.11 5.75 -14.34
C GLY A 327 -23.50 7.10 -13.92
N ASP A 328 -22.17 7.15 -13.87
CA ASP A 328 -21.43 8.27 -14.44
C ASP A 328 -20.24 7.68 -15.23
N GLU A 329 -20.38 7.77 -16.55
CA GLU A 329 -19.35 7.50 -17.56
C GLU A 329 -18.20 8.53 -17.51
#